data_7fb2d2b22c6294d38a376d4723006691
#
_entry.id   7fb2d2b22c6294d38a376d4723006691
#
_cell.length_a   1.000
_cell.length_b   1.000
_cell.length_c   1.000
_cell.angle_alpha   90.00
_cell.angle_beta   90.00
_cell.angle_gamma   90.00
#
_symmetry.space_group_name_H-M   'P 1'
#
loop_
_entity.id
_entity.type
_entity.pdbx_description
1 polymer ?
#
loop_
_entity_poly.entity_id
_entity_poly.type
_entity_poly.pdbx_seq_one_letter_code
_entity_poly.pdbx_strand_id
1 'polypeptide(L)'
;MKYEKLGSFAEIKSGYAFRSAILNDSDGRLAVVQPKDIISGGGNGFIHVKSGTVPDHHIIDRGSVLVTNRGTFCARVFNERFKAITPSGVFVVWLHPDAGITPEYLAMYINSEIGQRQIASKQESMTVPALTVRQMQELEIPIIPREKQDLLSKAFNTSQRCKDVLSELQKQNKSLMNQIIKGAIDG
;
A
#
# COMPACT_ATOMS: atom_id res chain seq x y z
N MET A 1 11.08 -22.69 11.49
CA MET A 1 10.33 -21.73 10.63
C MET A 1 11.31 -21.29 9.56
N LYS A 2 10.94 -21.42 8.29
CA LYS A 2 11.82 -21.07 7.17
C LYS A 2 11.58 -19.61 6.80
N TYR A 3 12.66 -18.84 6.61
CA TYR A 3 12.61 -17.48 6.08
C TYR A 3 13.23 -17.47 4.69
N GLU A 4 12.64 -16.72 3.78
CA GLU A 4 13.17 -16.53 2.44
C GLU A 4 13.20 -15.05 2.07
N LYS A 5 14.22 -14.63 1.32
CA LYS A 5 14.30 -13.25 0.83
C LYS A 5 13.21 -12.99 -0.20
N LEU A 6 12.51 -11.85 -0.07
CA LEU A 6 11.42 -11.49 -0.99
C LEU A 6 11.85 -11.54 -2.46
N GLY A 7 13.06 -11.09 -2.78
CA GLY A 7 13.59 -11.11 -4.14
C GLY A 7 13.84 -12.51 -4.72
N SER A 8 13.79 -13.60 -3.92
CA SER A 8 13.92 -14.96 -4.44
C SER A 8 12.65 -15.53 -5.04
N PHE A 9 11.47 -14.98 -4.70
CA PHE A 9 10.16 -15.46 -5.13
C PHE A 9 9.21 -14.35 -5.60
N ALA A 10 9.73 -13.13 -5.80
CA ALA A 10 8.96 -12.01 -6.30
C ALA A 10 9.79 -11.11 -7.22
N GLU A 11 9.15 -10.58 -8.26
CA GLU A 11 9.67 -9.47 -9.04
C GLU A 11 9.24 -8.15 -8.40
N ILE A 12 10.16 -7.20 -8.28
CA ILE A 12 9.91 -5.89 -7.65
C ILE A 12 10.40 -4.78 -8.58
N LYS A 13 9.50 -3.87 -8.91
CA LYS A 13 9.84 -2.66 -9.71
C LYS A 13 9.31 -1.41 -9.04
N SER A 14 9.99 -0.29 -9.23
CA SER A 14 9.42 1.03 -8.96
C SER A 14 8.35 1.37 -9.99
N GLY A 15 7.31 2.05 -9.56
CA GLY A 15 6.32 2.60 -10.46
C GLY A 15 6.91 3.62 -11.45
N TYR A 16 6.06 4.18 -12.28
CA TYR A 16 6.46 5.08 -13.36
C TYR A 16 6.98 6.43 -12.84
N ALA A 17 8.10 6.88 -13.38
CA ALA A 17 8.69 8.19 -13.05
C ALA A 17 8.03 9.29 -13.91
N PHE A 18 6.98 9.91 -13.39
CA PHE A 18 6.37 11.07 -14.05
C PHE A 18 7.35 12.26 -14.06
N ARG A 19 7.50 12.89 -15.22
CA ARG A 19 8.40 14.06 -15.39
C ARG A 19 7.78 15.38 -14.89
N SER A 20 6.46 15.39 -14.71
CA SER A 20 5.68 16.55 -14.25
C SER A 20 4.64 16.13 -13.22
N ALA A 21 3.97 17.10 -12.61
CA ALA A 21 2.84 16.83 -11.71
C ALA A 21 1.76 16.01 -12.43
N ILE A 22 1.20 15.03 -11.71
CA ILE A 22 0.12 14.19 -12.22
C ILE A 22 -1.18 14.98 -12.08
N LEU A 23 -1.70 15.43 -13.20
CA LEU A 23 -2.99 16.13 -13.27
C LEU A 23 -4.09 15.11 -13.60
N ASN A 24 -5.26 15.29 -12.99
CA ASN A 24 -6.41 14.46 -13.29
C ASN A 24 -6.98 14.87 -14.67
N ASP A 25 -7.15 13.87 -15.53
CA ASP A 25 -7.79 14.03 -16.85
C ASP A 25 -9.17 13.38 -16.78
N SER A 26 -10.23 14.14 -16.99
CA SER A 26 -11.63 13.66 -16.96
C SER A 26 -11.90 12.57 -18.00
N ASP A 27 -11.18 12.59 -19.13
CA ASP A 27 -11.28 11.61 -20.21
C ASP A 27 -10.26 10.46 -20.05
N GLY A 28 -9.44 10.53 -19.01
CA GLY A 28 -8.42 9.54 -18.71
C GLY A 28 -9.03 8.19 -18.33
N ARG A 29 -8.52 7.10 -18.92
CA ARG A 29 -8.99 5.73 -18.63
C ARG A 29 -7.99 4.89 -17.84
N LEU A 30 -6.83 5.45 -17.54
CA LEU A 30 -5.78 4.77 -16.79
C LEU A 30 -5.68 5.40 -15.39
N ALA A 31 -6.05 4.64 -14.37
CA ALA A 31 -6.01 5.11 -13.00
C ALA A 31 -4.57 5.19 -12.49
N VAL A 32 -4.27 6.18 -11.64
CA VAL A 32 -2.98 6.32 -10.97
C VAL A 32 -3.18 6.08 -9.46
N VAL A 33 -2.66 4.96 -8.97
CA VAL A 33 -2.67 4.62 -7.55
C VAL A 33 -1.47 5.27 -6.87
N GLN A 34 -1.73 6.34 -6.14
CA GLN A 34 -0.71 7.13 -5.45
C GLN A 34 -0.40 6.55 -4.04
N PRO A 35 0.74 6.93 -3.41
CA PRO A 35 1.03 6.53 -2.04
C PRO A 35 -0.10 6.82 -1.04
N LYS A 36 -0.77 7.97 -1.16
CA LYS A 36 -1.92 8.34 -0.33
C LYS A 36 -3.07 7.35 -0.41
N ASP A 37 -3.32 6.79 -1.61
CA ASP A 37 -4.42 5.85 -1.85
C ASP A 37 -4.15 4.48 -1.20
N ILE A 38 -2.87 4.08 -1.14
CA ILE A 38 -2.42 2.87 -0.45
C ILE A 38 -2.58 3.05 1.06
N ILE A 39 -2.14 4.19 1.60
CA ILE A 39 -2.18 4.49 3.04
C ILE A 39 -3.62 4.67 3.53
N SER A 40 -4.47 5.40 2.79
CA SER A 40 -5.85 5.69 3.19
C SER A 40 -6.85 4.56 2.91
N GLY A 41 -6.41 3.48 2.26
CA GLY A 41 -7.32 2.41 1.90
C GLY A 41 -8.15 2.66 0.62
N GLY A 42 -7.87 3.72 -0.16
CA GLY A 42 -8.46 3.94 -1.50
C GLY A 42 -9.84 4.59 -1.54
N GLY A 43 -10.27 5.26 -0.46
CA GLY A 43 -11.64 5.80 -0.33
C GLY A 43 -11.98 7.08 -1.11
N ASN A 44 -10.99 7.78 -1.69
CA ASN A 44 -11.19 9.15 -2.22
C ASN A 44 -11.21 9.25 -3.76
N GLY A 45 -11.31 8.12 -4.46
CA GLY A 45 -11.20 8.07 -5.92
C GLY A 45 -9.75 8.23 -6.42
N PHE A 46 -9.47 7.67 -7.60
CA PHE A 46 -8.14 7.71 -8.21
C PHE A 46 -8.05 8.89 -9.20
N ILE A 47 -6.86 9.45 -9.33
CA ILE A 47 -6.55 10.34 -10.45
C ILE A 47 -6.46 9.47 -11.71
N HIS A 48 -6.95 9.99 -12.84
CA HIS A 48 -6.89 9.32 -14.13
C HIS A 48 -5.99 10.09 -15.09
N VAL A 49 -5.31 9.35 -15.96
CA VAL A 49 -4.49 9.91 -17.06
C VAL A 49 -4.86 9.24 -18.38
N LYS A 50 -4.52 9.87 -19.50
CA LYS A 50 -4.77 9.30 -20.83
C LYS A 50 -4.02 7.99 -21.01
N SER A 51 -4.69 6.99 -21.58
CA SER A 51 -4.06 5.74 -22.01
C SER A 51 -3.02 6.07 -23.10
N GLY A 52 -1.85 5.41 -23.03
CA GLY A 52 -0.75 5.65 -23.99
C GLY A 52 0.29 6.68 -23.54
N THR A 53 0.06 7.42 -22.45
CA THR A 53 1.08 8.28 -21.84
C THR A 53 2.15 7.48 -21.07
N VAL A 54 1.85 6.23 -20.73
CA VAL A 54 2.73 5.36 -19.96
C VAL A 54 2.88 4.02 -20.69
N PRO A 55 4.10 3.47 -20.79
CA PRO A 55 4.32 2.15 -21.39
C PRO A 55 3.58 1.03 -20.68
N ASP A 56 3.07 0.06 -21.44
CA ASP A 56 2.22 -1.03 -20.93
C ASP A 56 2.88 -1.87 -19.82
N HIS A 57 4.21 -1.99 -19.83
CA HIS A 57 4.95 -2.73 -18.80
C HIS A 57 4.92 -2.07 -17.39
N HIS A 58 4.35 -0.88 -17.26
CA HIS A 58 4.08 -0.24 -15.98
C HIS A 58 2.64 -0.46 -15.49
N ILE A 59 1.79 -1.09 -16.30
CA ILE A 59 0.42 -1.42 -15.89
C ILE A 59 0.48 -2.46 -14.77
N ILE A 60 -0.30 -2.22 -13.74
CA ILE A 60 -0.39 -3.09 -12.57
C ILE A 60 -1.42 -4.18 -12.83
N ASP A 61 -1.02 -5.43 -12.58
CA ASP A 61 -1.92 -6.57 -12.63
C ASP A 61 -2.67 -6.76 -11.31
N ARG A 62 -3.88 -7.27 -11.40
CA ARG A 62 -4.64 -7.67 -10.24
C ARG A 62 -3.90 -8.75 -9.45
N GLY A 63 -3.83 -8.59 -8.13
CA GLY A 63 -3.06 -9.46 -7.24
C GLY A 63 -1.65 -8.97 -6.96
N SER A 64 -1.16 -7.93 -7.65
CA SER A 64 0.11 -7.28 -7.30
C SER A 64 0.03 -6.66 -5.91
N VAL A 65 1.14 -6.69 -5.18
CA VAL A 65 1.26 -5.98 -3.90
C VAL A 65 1.93 -4.64 -4.13
N LEU A 66 1.22 -3.56 -3.81
CA LEU A 66 1.72 -2.19 -3.89
C LEU A 66 2.30 -1.79 -2.55
N VAL A 67 3.52 -1.27 -2.54
CA VAL A 67 4.22 -0.87 -1.31
C VAL A 67 4.75 0.54 -1.46
N THR A 68 4.36 1.45 -0.58
CA THR A 68 4.96 2.79 -0.55
C THR A 68 6.43 2.69 -0.16
N ASN A 69 7.31 3.37 -0.88
CA ASN A 69 8.76 3.23 -0.71
C ASN A 69 9.44 4.43 -0.04
N ARG A 70 8.65 5.42 0.42
CA ARG A 70 9.17 6.63 1.07
C ARG A 70 8.20 7.15 2.13
N GLY A 71 8.73 7.65 3.23
CA GLY A 71 7.95 8.19 4.35
C GLY A 71 7.25 7.08 5.15
N THR A 72 5.95 6.98 5.05
CA THR A 72 5.17 5.88 5.67
C THR A 72 5.18 4.67 4.78
N PHE A 73 5.69 3.54 5.28
CA PHE A 73 5.68 2.27 4.55
C PHE A 73 4.36 1.55 4.80
N CYS A 74 3.62 1.34 3.72
CA CYS A 74 2.33 0.66 3.74
C CYS A 74 2.22 -0.24 2.52
N ALA A 75 1.67 -1.43 2.70
CA ALA A 75 1.45 -2.40 1.62
C ALA A 75 -0.04 -2.67 1.43
N ARG A 76 -0.46 -2.83 0.18
CA ARG A 76 -1.84 -3.16 -0.17
C ARG A 76 -1.87 -4.05 -1.40
N VAL A 77 -2.77 -5.03 -1.42
CA VAL A 77 -3.04 -5.83 -2.62
C VAL A 77 -3.92 -5.02 -3.58
N PHE A 78 -3.51 -4.94 -4.83
CA PHE A 78 -4.30 -4.33 -5.90
C PHE A 78 -5.35 -5.33 -6.40
N ASN A 79 -6.59 -5.13 -6.00
CA ASN A 79 -7.71 -6.04 -6.32
C ASN A 79 -8.74 -5.43 -7.29
N GLU A 80 -8.42 -4.25 -7.84
CA GLU A 80 -9.32 -3.53 -8.74
C GLU A 80 -9.47 -4.24 -10.10
N ARG A 81 -10.58 -4.00 -10.79
CA ARG A 81 -10.88 -4.59 -12.10
C ARG A 81 -10.51 -3.69 -13.28
N PHE A 82 -9.99 -2.51 -13.01
CA PHE A 82 -9.55 -1.55 -14.03
C PHE A 82 -8.01 -1.52 -14.13
N LYS A 83 -7.51 -1.02 -15.27
CA LYS A 83 -6.08 -0.81 -15.49
C LYS A 83 -5.58 0.36 -14.65
N ALA A 84 -4.45 0.18 -14.00
CA ALA A 84 -3.84 1.21 -13.19
C ALA A 84 -2.31 1.20 -13.33
N ILE A 85 -1.70 2.29 -12.89
CA ILE A 85 -0.25 2.45 -12.73
C ILE A 85 0.03 3.07 -11.37
N THR A 86 1.29 3.03 -10.94
CA THR A 86 1.76 3.76 -9.75
C THR A 86 2.87 4.73 -10.12
N PRO A 87 3.05 5.85 -9.39
CA PRO A 87 4.24 6.68 -9.48
C PRO A 87 5.45 5.99 -8.83
N SER A 88 6.65 6.49 -9.11
CA SER A 88 7.93 5.94 -8.61
C SER A 88 8.05 5.88 -7.07
N GLY A 89 7.18 6.58 -6.33
CA GLY A 89 7.04 6.50 -4.88
C GLY A 89 6.38 5.22 -4.37
N VAL A 90 6.04 4.28 -5.26
CA VAL A 90 5.43 2.99 -4.94
C VAL A 90 6.21 1.89 -5.62
N PHE A 91 6.51 0.81 -4.89
CA PHE A 91 6.94 -0.45 -5.49
C PHE A 91 5.73 -1.29 -5.88
N VAL A 92 5.84 -1.95 -7.01
CA VAL A 92 4.92 -3.01 -7.43
C VAL A 92 5.65 -4.34 -7.26
N VAL A 93 5.03 -5.26 -6.54
CA VAL A 93 5.58 -6.59 -6.23
C VAL A 93 4.67 -7.64 -6.86
N TRP A 94 5.23 -8.42 -7.75
CA TRP A 94 4.58 -9.57 -8.37
C TRP A 94 5.16 -10.85 -7.76
N LEU A 95 4.32 -11.64 -7.11
CA LEU A 95 4.75 -12.94 -6.61
C LEU A 95 4.85 -13.95 -7.77
N HIS A 96 5.90 -14.77 -7.75
CA HIS A 96 6.00 -15.90 -8.67
C HIS A 96 4.90 -16.93 -8.36
N PRO A 97 4.44 -17.73 -9.33
CA PRO A 97 3.39 -18.73 -9.12
C PRO A 97 3.71 -19.75 -8.01
N ASP A 98 4.98 -20.01 -7.78
CA ASP A 98 5.53 -20.95 -6.79
C ASP A 98 6.04 -20.26 -5.51
N ALA A 99 5.70 -19.00 -5.29
CA ALA A 99 6.19 -18.19 -4.16
C ALA A 99 5.89 -18.79 -2.76
N GLY A 100 4.95 -19.73 -2.66
CA GLY A 100 4.56 -20.35 -1.39
C GLY A 100 3.86 -19.40 -0.42
N ILE A 101 3.63 -18.15 -0.80
CA ILE A 101 2.89 -17.15 -0.02
C ILE A 101 1.82 -16.46 -0.87
N THR A 102 0.86 -15.79 -0.20
CA THR A 102 -0.20 -15.05 -0.85
C THR A 102 0.10 -13.55 -0.86
N PRO A 103 -0.44 -12.79 -1.82
CA PRO A 103 -0.37 -11.33 -1.82
C PRO A 103 -0.89 -10.71 -0.51
N GLU A 104 -2.01 -11.24 0.00
CA GLU A 104 -2.63 -10.78 1.25
C GLU A 104 -1.72 -11.00 2.46
N TYR A 105 -1.06 -12.16 2.51
CA TYR A 105 -0.10 -12.46 3.56
C TYR A 105 1.13 -11.57 3.48
N LEU A 106 1.67 -11.34 2.28
CA LEU A 106 2.79 -10.43 2.10
C LEU A 106 2.43 -9.00 2.53
N ALA A 107 1.28 -8.49 2.08
CA ALA A 107 0.81 -7.16 2.47
C ALA A 107 0.61 -7.05 3.99
N MET A 108 -0.01 -8.05 4.61
CA MET A 108 -0.16 -8.15 6.06
C MET A 108 1.19 -8.14 6.77
N TYR A 109 2.14 -8.97 6.32
CA TYR A 109 3.47 -9.06 6.93
C TYR A 109 4.22 -7.71 6.87
N ILE A 110 4.24 -7.06 5.70
CA ILE A 110 4.86 -5.73 5.54
C ILE A 110 4.23 -4.70 6.49
N ASN A 111 2.91 -4.74 6.66
CA ASN A 111 2.18 -3.81 7.53
C ASN A 111 2.26 -4.19 9.03
N SER A 112 2.73 -5.39 9.35
CA SER A 112 2.88 -5.83 10.74
C SER A 112 4.04 -5.10 11.44
N GLU A 113 4.01 -5.07 12.77
CA GLU A 113 5.10 -4.50 13.57
C GLU A 113 6.45 -5.18 13.27
N ILE A 114 6.45 -6.50 13.01
CA ILE A 114 7.64 -7.27 12.65
C ILE A 114 8.19 -6.81 11.31
N GLY A 115 7.33 -6.70 10.29
CA GLY A 115 7.72 -6.21 8.97
C GLY A 115 8.23 -4.77 9.00
N GLN A 116 7.55 -3.89 9.74
CA GLN A 116 7.96 -2.49 9.90
C GLN A 116 9.31 -2.34 10.61
N ARG A 117 9.58 -3.14 11.65
CA ARG A 117 10.90 -3.17 12.30
C ARG A 117 12.00 -3.63 11.34
N GLN A 118 11.72 -4.64 10.52
CA GLN A 118 12.69 -5.12 9.53
C GLN A 118 12.95 -4.06 8.44
N ILE A 119 11.92 -3.34 7.98
CA ILE A 119 12.07 -2.22 7.07
C ILE A 119 12.92 -1.12 7.71
N ALA A 120 12.62 -0.74 8.95
CA ALA A 120 13.36 0.29 9.66
C ALA A 120 14.85 -0.06 9.83
N SER A 121 15.18 -1.33 10.05
CA SER A 121 16.58 -1.79 10.17
C SER A 121 17.39 -1.69 8.88
N LYS A 122 16.74 -1.58 7.72
CA LYS A 122 17.40 -1.46 6.41
C LYS A 122 17.53 -0.02 5.93
N GLN A 123 16.98 0.94 6.68
CA GLN A 123 17.04 2.35 6.32
C GLN A 123 18.37 2.96 6.75
N GLU A 124 18.99 3.69 5.85
CA GLU A 124 20.10 4.57 6.19
C GLU A 124 19.57 5.83 6.90
N SER A 125 20.43 6.53 7.64
CA SER A 125 20.10 7.78 8.34
C SER A 125 19.79 8.91 7.34
N MET A 126 18.56 8.90 6.82
CA MET A 126 18.07 9.93 5.89
C MET A 126 17.01 10.80 6.58
N THR A 127 16.94 12.07 6.19
CA THR A 127 15.90 13.01 6.66
C THR A 127 14.49 12.52 6.37
N VAL A 128 14.29 11.81 5.24
CA VAL A 128 13.03 11.15 4.89
C VAL A 128 13.35 9.66 4.69
N PRO A 129 12.75 8.76 5.48
CA PRO A 129 12.91 7.33 5.32
C PRO A 129 12.56 6.89 3.91
N ALA A 130 13.44 6.14 3.26
CA ALA A 130 13.23 5.60 1.92
C ALA A 130 13.83 4.19 1.81
N LEU A 131 13.24 3.36 0.94
CA LEU A 131 13.74 2.05 0.58
C LEU A 131 14.14 2.04 -0.90
N THR A 132 15.19 1.32 -1.21
CA THR A 132 15.56 0.92 -2.57
C THR A 132 14.91 -0.41 -2.92
N VAL A 133 14.81 -0.72 -4.22
CA VAL A 133 14.36 -2.05 -4.69
C VAL A 133 15.22 -3.16 -4.09
N ARG A 134 16.55 -2.98 -4.04
CA ARG A 134 17.47 -3.94 -3.46
C ARG A 134 17.18 -4.22 -1.98
N GLN A 135 16.98 -3.19 -1.18
CA GLN A 135 16.62 -3.35 0.23
C GLN A 135 15.27 -4.04 0.42
N MET A 136 14.31 -3.77 -0.48
CA MET A 136 13.01 -4.47 -0.48
C MET A 136 13.16 -5.95 -0.83
N GLN A 137 14.02 -6.29 -1.80
CA GLN A 137 14.34 -7.69 -2.16
C GLN A 137 15.00 -8.48 -1.02
N GLU A 138 15.71 -7.79 -0.13
CA GLU A 138 16.38 -8.39 1.02
C GLU A 138 15.49 -8.56 2.26
N LEU A 139 14.19 -8.21 2.19
CA LEU A 139 13.26 -8.51 3.27
C LEU A 139 13.09 -10.02 3.42
N GLU A 140 13.24 -10.51 4.64
CA GLU A 140 13.09 -11.92 4.99
C GLU A 140 11.64 -12.20 5.38
N ILE A 141 10.95 -12.98 4.57
CA ILE A 141 9.53 -13.29 4.74
C ILE A 141 9.42 -14.72 5.31
N PRO A 142 8.70 -14.92 6.44
CA PRO A 142 8.49 -16.27 6.97
C PRO A 142 7.52 -17.05 6.09
N ILE A 143 7.95 -18.22 5.64
CA ILE A 143 7.13 -19.14 4.85
C ILE A 143 6.38 -20.07 5.82
N ILE A 144 5.05 -19.91 5.86
CA ILE A 144 4.16 -20.68 6.71
C ILE A 144 3.06 -21.38 5.89
N PRO A 145 2.40 -22.42 6.40
CA PRO A 145 1.33 -23.10 5.68
C PRO A 145 0.21 -22.14 5.23
N ARG A 146 -0.37 -22.39 4.06
CA ARG A 146 -1.38 -21.56 3.41
C ARG A 146 -2.55 -21.21 4.32
N GLU A 147 -3.07 -22.19 5.04
CA GLU A 147 -4.19 -22.00 5.98
C GLU A 147 -3.88 -20.96 7.07
N LYS A 148 -2.63 -20.98 7.58
CA LYS A 148 -2.18 -19.98 8.56
C LYS A 148 -2.02 -18.60 7.93
N GLN A 149 -1.54 -18.52 6.69
CA GLN A 149 -1.46 -17.24 5.97
C GLN A 149 -2.85 -16.61 5.82
N ASP A 150 -3.84 -17.40 5.38
CA ASP A 150 -5.20 -16.93 5.16
C ASP A 150 -5.87 -16.49 6.49
N LEU A 151 -5.65 -17.24 7.57
CA LEU A 151 -6.15 -16.87 8.88
C LEU A 151 -5.55 -15.57 9.39
N LEU A 152 -4.22 -15.43 9.34
CA LEU A 152 -3.51 -14.23 9.80
C LEU A 152 -3.89 -13.00 8.98
N SER A 153 -3.97 -13.13 7.66
CA SER A 153 -4.35 -12.04 6.76
C SER A 153 -5.79 -11.56 7.03
N LYS A 154 -6.73 -12.48 7.24
CA LYS A 154 -8.12 -12.15 7.60
C LYS A 154 -8.20 -11.45 8.95
N ALA A 155 -7.51 -11.99 9.96
CA ALA A 155 -7.51 -11.40 11.31
C ALA A 155 -6.90 -9.98 11.28
N PHE A 156 -5.77 -9.80 10.59
CA PHE A 156 -5.13 -8.50 10.44
C PHE A 156 -6.03 -7.49 9.73
N ASN A 157 -6.61 -7.86 8.60
CA ASN A 157 -7.51 -7.00 7.83
C ASN A 157 -8.75 -6.60 8.65
N THR A 158 -9.32 -7.53 9.42
CA THR A 158 -10.44 -7.24 10.31
C THR A 158 -10.02 -6.23 11.40
N SER A 159 -8.85 -6.44 12.01
CA SER A 159 -8.31 -5.50 13.01
C SER A 159 -8.09 -4.09 12.44
N GLN A 160 -7.57 -3.98 11.21
CA GLN A 160 -7.39 -2.69 10.56
C GLN A 160 -8.75 -1.99 10.29
N ARG A 161 -9.73 -2.73 9.77
CA ARG A 161 -11.08 -2.19 9.58
C ARG A 161 -11.71 -1.68 10.89
N CYS A 162 -11.55 -2.40 11.99
CA CYS A 162 -12.00 -1.93 13.30
C CYS A 162 -11.30 -0.62 13.70
N LYS A 163 -10.00 -0.49 13.48
CA LYS A 163 -9.25 0.75 13.77
C LYS A 163 -9.75 1.92 12.92
N ASP A 164 -10.03 1.68 11.64
CA ASP A 164 -10.53 2.72 10.73
C ASP A 164 -11.91 3.22 11.18
N VAL A 165 -12.83 2.31 11.52
CA VAL A 165 -14.17 2.65 12.04
C VAL A 165 -14.07 3.42 13.36
N LEU A 166 -13.22 2.99 14.29
CA LEU A 166 -13.01 3.70 15.55
C LEU A 166 -12.45 5.12 15.33
N SER A 167 -11.49 5.26 14.42
CA SER A 167 -10.93 6.58 14.06
C SER A 167 -11.98 7.51 13.48
N GLU A 168 -12.85 6.99 12.62
CA GLU A 168 -13.94 7.78 12.02
C GLU A 168 -14.98 8.20 13.08
N LEU A 169 -15.38 7.28 13.96
CA LEU A 169 -16.27 7.59 15.07
C LEU A 169 -15.69 8.66 16.01
N GLN A 170 -14.38 8.61 16.29
CA GLN A 170 -13.71 9.63 17.09
C GLN A 170 -13.74 11.02 16.41
N LYS A 171 -13.53 11.08 15.09
CA LYS A 171 -13.63 12.34 14.33
C LYS A 171 -15.03 12.91 14.37
N GLN A 172 -16.06 12.08 14.15
CA GLN A 172 -17.45 12.49 14.18
C GLN A 172 -17.86 12.99 15.57
N ASN A 173 -17.46 12.28 16.62
CA ASN A 173 -17.72 12.69 18.00
C ASN A 173 -17.07 14.05 18.31
N LYS A 174 -15.80 14.25 17.92
CA LYS A 174 -15.11 15.53 18.09
C LYS A 174 -15.82 16.67 17.33
N SER A 175 -16.27 16.40 16.09
CA SER A 175 -17.01 17.36 15.29
C SER A 175 -18.35 17.76 15.96
N LEU A 176 -19.10 16.78 16.43
CA LEU A 176 -20.36 17.00 17.14
C LEU A 176 -20.17 17.82 18.41
N MET A 177 -19.18 17.48 19.23
CA MET A 177 -18.87 18.25 20.44
C MET A 177 -18.50 19.70 20.11
N ASN A 178 -17.72 19.95 19.06
CA ASN A 178 -17.40 21.31 18.63
C ASN A 178 -18.64 22.09 18.17
N GLN A 179 -19.59 21.44 17.48
CA GLN A 179 -20.86 22.07 17.08
C GLN A 179 -21.74 22.44 18.29
N ILE A 180 -21.84 21.53 19.27
CA ILE A 180 -22.58 21.77 20.52
C ILE A 180 -21.99 22.96 21.27
N ILE A 181 -20.64 22.96 21.45
CA ILE A 181 -19.95 24.05 22.15
C ILE A 181 -20.16 25.38 21.43
N LYS A 182 -20.02 25.39 20.09
CA LYS A 182 -20.25 26.61 19.29
C LYS A 182 -21.66 27.09 19.41
N GLY A 183 -22.67 26.23 19.29
CA GLY A 183 -24.11 26.63 19.47
C GLY A 183 -24.43 27.13 20.87
N ALA A 184 -23.71 26.64 21.91
CA ALA A 184 -23.91 27.12 23.29
C ALA A 184 -23.21 28.48 23.57
N ILE A 185 -22.22 28.86 22.77
CA ILE A 185 -21.50 30.14 22.93
C ILE A 185 -22.15 31.24 22.07
N ASP A 186 -22.60 30.89 20.87
CA ASP A 186 -23.19 31.86 19.89
C ASP A 186 -24.71 32.15 20.13
N GLY A 187 -25.37 31.43 21.01
CA GLY A 187 -26.78 31.64 21.42
C GLY A 187 -26.89 32.30 22.76
#